data_1e6aafc78fa2fbca7c1513d081697c43
#
_entry.id   1e6aafc78fa2fbca7c1513d081697c43
#
_cell.length_a   1.000
_cell.length_b   1.000
_cell.length_c   1.000
_cell.angle_alpha   90.00
_cell.angle_beta   90.00
_cell.angle_gamma   90.00
#
_symmetry.space_group_name_H-M   'P 1'
#
loop_
_entity.id
_entity.type
_entity.pdbx_description
1 polymer ?
#
loop_
_entity_poly.entity_id
_entity_poly.type
_entity_poly.pdbx_seq_one_letter_code
_entity_poly.pdbx_strand_id
1 'polypeptide(L)'
;MIIRLMGVAALAIAAPAYAETQVIHAGRVITAAGSAPLGESTITVTDGRIVSVTPGRVPAPAGATEIDLSGKTVLPGLVDMHVHLSGDPGGDFWKEAVEPDEWGVVVGAKNALVTARAGFTTVRDLGSARDVGFVLRRGTAEGMIPGPRIISSGPAISIIGGHGDVSGFRPEVNAVLDAGNTCTGPEQCAARVREASKNGANVIKITATGGVLSQQGRGLGQHFTDPEMKAIADTAHGLGLRVAAHAHGARGIEGAARAGIDTIEHGTFADAAAIKAMKEKGTAYVPTLMAFTGIRDRLGKGVYTPTVEAKVRETLGTIGKALNAAHEAGVTIVFGTDAGVFEHGRNAEEFAQMVELGGMTPTEALASATTTAAKLLDMENEIGRIAPGYSADIIAVSGDPLADIRTLEKVDFVMVRGKRIP
;
A
#
# COMPACT_ATOMS: atom_id res chain seq x y z
N MET A 1 -9.16 -71.91 -7.57
CA MET A 1 -10.42 -71.14 -7.56
C MET A 1 -10.07 -69.68 -7.32
N ILE A 2 -9.98 -68.89 -8.42
CA ILE A 2 -9.51 -67.50 -8.38
C ILE A 2 -10.77 -66.62 -8.39
N ILE A 3 -11.03 -65.93 -7.27
CA ILE A 3 -12.12 -64.97 -7.13
C ILE A 3 -11.64 -63.63 -7.69
N ARG A 4 -12.21 -63.20 -8.81
CA ARG A 4 -12.00 -61.82 -9.35
C ARG A 4 -12.96 -60.88 -8.58
N LEU A 5 -12.41 -59.97 -7.79
CA LEU A 5 -13.16 -58.81 -7.30
C LEU A 5 -13.26 -57.79 -8.43
N MET A 6 -14.48 -57.54 -8.90
CA MET A 6 -14.82 -56.40 -9.75
C MET A 6 -14.96 -55.17 -8.84
N GLY A 7 -14.02 -54.24 -8.94
CA GLY A 7 -14.15 -52.93 -8.31
C GLY A 7 -15.12 -52.06 -9.12
N VAL A 8 -16.21 -51.64 -8.48
CA VAL A 8 -17.14 -50.64 -9.04
C VAL A 8 -16.49 -49.26 -8.80
N ALA A 9 -16.01 -48.64 -9.85
CA ALA A 9 -15.56 -47.23 -9.81
C ALA A 9 -16.82 -46.34 -9.76
N ALA A 10 -17.07 -45.73 -8.62
CA ALA A 10 -18.09 -44.70 -8.50
C ALA A 10 -17.56 -43.43 -9.17
N LEU A 11 -18.14 -43.06 -10.33
CA LEU A 11 -17.95 -41.76 -10.94
C LEU A 11 -18.63 -40.72 -10.03
N ALA A 12 -17.83 -39.95 -9.29
CA ALA A 12 -18.32 -38.75 -8.62
C ALA A 12 -18.62 -37.70 -9.71
N ILE A 13 -19.88 -37.50 -10.04
CA ILE A 13 -20.34 -36.39 -10.87
C ILE A 13 -20.16 -35.14 -10.00
N ALA A 14 -19.12 -34.34 -10.29
CA ALA A 14 -18.99 -33.02 -9.70
C ALA A 14 -20.20 -32.19 -10.14
N ALA A 15 -21.03 -31.78 -9.18
CA ALA A 15 -22.10 -30.83 -9.47
C ALA A 15 -21.46 -29.55 -10.04
N PRO A 16 -22.07 -28.94 -11.08
CA PRO A 16 -21.56 -27.66 -11.57
C PRO A 16 -21.58 -26.67 -10.42
N ALA A 17 -20.43 -26.09 -10.12
CA ALA A 17 -20.35 -24.96 -9.20
C ALA A 17 -21.14 -23.83 -9.87
N TYR A 18 -22.32 -23.51 -9.34
CA TYR A 18 -23.08 -22.35 -9.80
C TYR A 18 -22.24 -21.12 -9.49
N ALA A 19 -22.07 -20.25 -10.49
CA ALA A 19 -21.39 -18.98 -10.35
C ALA A 19 -22.05 -18.17 -9.23
N GLU A 20 -21.25 -17.74 -8.23
CA GLU A 20 -21.76 -16.94 -7.12
C GLU A 20 -22.12 -15.54 -7.63
N THR A 21 -23.41 -15.26 -7.73
CA THR A 21 -23.91 -13.95 -8.18
C THR A 21 -24.39 -13.15 -6.99
N GLN A 22 -23.93 -11.90 -6.92
CA GLN A 22 -24.31 -10.92 -5.92
C GLN A 22 -24.86 -9.67 -6.62
N VAL A 23 -25.93 -9.09 -6.08
CA VAL A 23 -26.59 -7.90 -6.61
C VAL A 23 -26.58 -6.82 -5.54
N ILE A 24 -25.90 -5.72 -5.83
CA ILE A 24 -25.75 -4.58 -4.93
C ILE A 24 -26.67 -3.46 -5.41
N HIS A 25 -27.61 -3.03 -4.56
CA HIS A 25 -28.46 -1.87 -4.80
C HIS A 25 -27.86 -0.64 -4.12
N ALA A 26 -27.32 0.27 -4.91
CA ALA A 26 -26.64 1.48 -4.44
C ALA A 26 -27.52 2.72 -4.60
N GLY A 27 -27.56 3.61 -3.61
CA GLY A 27 -28.26 4.88 -3.74
C GLY A 27 -27.55 5.89 -4.62
N ARG A 28 -26.22 5.83 -4.66
CA ARG A 28 -25.35 6.61 -5.51
C ARG A 28 -24.11 5.81 -5.85
N VAL A 29 -23.56 5.99 -7.06
CA VAL A 29 -22.33 5.28 -7.47
C VAL A 29 -21.33 6.28 -8.03
N ILE A 30 -20.15 6.32 -7.45
CA ILE A 30 -18.95 6.96 -8.02
C ILE A 30 -18.19 5.87 -8.79
N THR A 31 -18.37 5.82 -10.09
CA THR A 31 -17.75 4.76 -10.93
C THR A 31 -16.24 4.93 -11.07
N ALA A 32 -15.77 6.16 -11.05
CA ALA A 32 -14.35 6.52 -10.99
C ALA A 32 -14.23 7.96 -10.49
N ALA A 33 -13.12 8.32 -9.84
CA ALA A 33 -12.82 9.68 -9.48
C ALA A 33 -12.81 10.57 -10.76
N GLY A 34 -13.41 11.76 -10.68
CA GLY A 34 -13.54 12.69 -11.80
C GLY A 34 -14.68 12.37 -12.79
N SER A 35 -15.34 11.22 -12.69
CA SER A 35 -16.56 10.94 -13.44
C SER A 35 -17.79 11.49 -12.71
N ALA A 36 -18.82 11.92 -13.46
CA ALA A 36 -20.09 12.30 -12.87
C ALA A 36 -20.70 11.09 -12.14
N PRO A 37 -21.06 11.22 -10.85
CA PRO A 37 -21.69 10.13 -10.11
C PRO A 37 -23.04 9.72 -10.73
N LEU A 38 -23.31 8.42 -10.72
CA LEU A 38 -24.64 7.89 -11.04
C LEU A 38 -25.56 8.03 -9.82
N GLY A 39 -26.87 8.16 -10.05
CA GLY A 39 -27.90 8.02 -9.03
C GLY A 39 -28.09 6.57 -8.60
N GLU A 40 -29.31 6.25 -8.13
CA GLU A 40 -29.68 4.88 -7.80
C GLU A 40 -29.30 3.93 -8.92
N SER A 41 -28.59 2.86 -8.58
CA SER A 41 -28.04 1.91 -9.55
C SER A 41 -27.92 0.50 -8.94
N THR A 42 -28.00 -0.49 -9.82
CA THR A 42 -27.77 -1.89 -9.47
C THR A 42 -26.44 -2.37 -10.06
N ILE A 43 -25.56 -2.89 -9.19
CA ILE A 43 -24.27 -3.47 -9.59
C ILE A 43 -24.39 -5.00 -9.45
N THR A 44 -24.15 -5.71 -10.55
CA THR A 44 -24.13 -7.18 -10.54
C THR A 44 -22.69 -7.66 -10.51
N VAL A 45 -22.40 -8.54 -9.56
CA VAL A 45 -21.09 -9.18 -9.39
C VAL A 45 -21.25 -10.68 -9.57
N THR A 46 -20.39 -11.31 -10.36
CA THR A 46 -20.34 -12.77 -10.54
C THR A 46 -18.88 -13.23 -10.46
N ASP A 47 -18.61 -14.22 -9.65
CA ASP A 47 -17.27 -14.80 -9.44
C ASP A 47 -16.18 -13.73 -9.16
N GLY A 48 -16.53 -12.76 -8.32
CA GLY A 48 -15.62 -11.69 -7.90
C GLY A 48 -15.40 -10.58 -8.93
N ARG A 49 -16.15 -10.56 -10.04
CA ARG A 49 -16.06 -9.55 -11.09
C ARG A 49 -17.36 -8.78 -11.26
N ILE A 50 -17.27 -7.50 -11.53
CA ILE A 50 -18.41 -6.66 -11.89
C ILE A 50 -18.83 -7.04 -13.31
N VAL A 51 -20.09 -7.49 -13.45
CA VAL A 51 -20.69 -7.88 -14.73
C VAL A 51 -21.42 -6.70 -15.36
N SER A 52 -22.17 -5.94 -14.55
CA SER A 52 -22.93 -4.78 -15.02
C SER A 52 -23.08 -3.70 -13.94
N VAL A 53 -23.30 -2.49 -14.41
CA VAL A 53 -23.75 -1.33 -13.60
C VAL A 53 -24.95 -0.76 -14.34
N THR A 54 -26.15 -0.92 -13.79
CA THR A 54 -27.41 -0.57 -14.45
C THR A 54 -28.12 0.51 -13.63
N PRO A 55 -28.59 1.62 -14.25
CA PRO A 55 -29.39 2.63 -13.57
C PRO A 55 -30.68 2.06 -12.98
N GLY A 56 -31.04 2.56 -11.78
CA GLY A 56 -32.22 2.12 -11.04
C GLY A 56 -32.05 0.79 -10.32
N ARG A 57 -33.13 0.38 -9.63
CA ARG A 57 -33.19 -0.89 -8.90
C ARG A 57 -33.67 -2.01 -9.83
N VAL A 58 -32.79 -2.93 -10.18
CA VAL A 58 -33.10 -4.12 -10.97
C VAL A 58 -33.28 -5.32 -10.05
N PRO A 59 -34.36 -6.11 -10.16
CA PRO A 59 -34.55 -7.32 -9.35
C PRO A 59 -33.38 -8.30 -9.50
N ALA A 60 -32.99 -8.92 -8.41
CA ALA A 60 -31.96 -9.95 -8.43
C ALA A 60 -32.49 -11.23 -9.08
N PRO A 61 -31.66 -11.92 -9.88
CA PRO A 61 -32.03 -13.22 -10.41
C PRO A 61 -32.15 -14.26 -9.27
N ALA A 62 -32.93 -15.31 -9.52
CA ALA A 62 -33.13 -16.37 -8.54
C ALA A 62 -31.80 -17.00 -8.10
N GLY A 63 -31.56 -17.08 -6.79
CA GLY A 63 -30.36 -17.63 -6.20
C GLY A 63 -29.21 -16.64 -6.01
N ALA A 64 -29.36 -15.39 -6.45
CA ALA A 64 -28.37 -14.34 -6.17
C ALA A 64 -28.50 -13.82 -4.73
N THR A 65 -27.35 -13.40 -4.16
CA THR A 65 -27.31 -12.69 -2.87
C THR A 65 -27.57 -11.21 -3.09
N GLU A 66 -28.63 -10.67 -2.48
CA GLU A 66 -28.89 -9.22 -2.52
C GLU A 66 -28.16 -8.48 -1.39
N ILE A 67 -27.57 -7.33 -1.73
CA ILE A 67 -26.89 -6.42 -0.81
C ILE A 67 -27.54 -5.04 -0.95
N ASP A 68 -28.25 -4.60 0.08
CA ASP A 68 -28.93 -3.30 0.04
C ASP A 68 -28.01 -2.18 0.60
N LEU A 69 -27.56 -1.32 -0.30
CA LEU A 69 -26.79 -0.11 -0.04
C LEU A 69 -27.51 1.14 -0.60
N SER A 70 -28.85 1.09 -0.68
CA SER A 70 -29.69 2.16 -1.26
C SER A 70 -29.57 3.51 -0.53
N GLY A 71 -29.16 3.50 0.74
CA GLY A 71 -28.89 4.72 1.52
C GLY A 71 -27.40 5.16 1.49
N LYS A 72 -26.56 4.59 0.63
CA LYS A 72 -25.13 4.78 0.65
C LYS A 72 -24.58 5.29 -0.70
N THR A 73 -23.40 5.92 -0.63
CA THR A 73 -22.56 6.15 -1.80
C THR A 73 -21.59 4.99 -1.95
N VAL A 74 -21.69 4.29 -3.07
CA VAL A 74 -20.82 3.16 -3.45
C VAL A 74 -19.73 3.67 -4.37
N LEU A 75 -18.48 3.25 -4.11
CA LEU A 75 -17.30 3.67 -4.87
C LEU A 75 -16.26 2.54 -4.95
N PRO A 76 -15.24 2.64 -5.83
CA PRO A 76 -14.17 1.66 -5.90
C PRO A 76 -13.46 1.51 -4.56
N GLY A 77 -13.01 0.32 -4.25
CA GLY A 77 -12.13 0.08 -3.12
C GLY A 77 -10.86 0.91 -3.21
N LEU A 78 -10.39 1.40 -2.06
CA LEU A 78 -9.23 2.27 -1.96
C LEU A 78 -7.92 1.48 -2.05
N VAL A 79 -6.88 2.16 -2.51
CA VAL A 79 -5.51 1.65 -2.59
C VAL A 79 -4.62 2.48 -1.68
N ASP A 80 -3.88 1.82 -0.78
CA ASP A 80 -2.81 2.44 0.00
C ASP A 80 -1.46 1.97 -0.53
N MET A 81 -0.68 2.91 -1.10
CA MET A 81 0.58 2.60 -1.77
C MET A 81 1.78 2.51 -0.82
N HIS A 82 1.56 2.66 0.48
CA HIS A 82 2.64 2.52 1.46
C HIS A 82 2.11 2.07 2.82
N VAL A 83 2.25 0.80 3.11
CA VAL A 83 1.97 0.23 4.44
C VAL A 83 3.09 -0.71 4.88
N HIS A 84 3.11 -1.01 6.18
CA HIS A 84 3.92 -2.05 6.82
C HIS A 84 2.99 -2.95 7.63
N LEU A 85 2.38 -3.95 6.98
CA LEU A 85 1.35 -4.78 7.61
C LEU A 85 1.84 -5.53 8.85
N SER A 86 3.08 -5.98 8.86
CA SER A 86 3.69 -6.67 10.00
C SER A 86 4.12 -5.75 11.14
N GLY A 87 4.00 -4.43 10.97
CA GLY A 87 4.36 -3.41 11.95
C GLY A 87 3.16 -2.89 12.74
N ASP A 88 3.33 -2.75 14.03
CA ASP A 88 2.47 -1.95 14.91
C ASP A 88 3.28 -0.73 15.42
N PRO A 89 2.64 0.43 15.65
CA PRO A 89 3.35 1.60 16.13
C PRO A 89 3.94 1.38 17.52
N GLY A 90 5.20 1.76 17.69
CA GLY A 90 5.90 1.66 18.96
C GLY A 90 7.30 2.25 18.90
N GLY A 91 7.92 2.43 20.08
CA GLY A 91 9.33 2.81 20.23
C GLY A 91 10.21 1.67 20.67
N ASP A 92 9.64 0.50 20.87
CA ASP A 92 10.30 -0.69 21.43
C ASP A 92 11.08 -1.45 20.34
N PHE A 93 12.02 -0.77 19.67
CA PHE A 93 12.83 -1.37 18.60
C PHE A 93 13.56 -2.66 19.04
N TRP A 94 13.85 -2.80 20.33
CA TRP A 94 14.48 -3.97 20.92
C TRP A 94 13.63 -5.25 20.82
N LYS A 95 12.30 -5.12 20.56
CA LYS A 95 11.42 -6.27 20.37
C LYS A 95 11.82 -7.13 19.19
N GLU A 96 12.36 -6.52 18.14
CA GLU A 96 12.92 -7.26 17.00
C GLU A 96 13.96 -8.31 17.40
N ALA A 97 14.67 -8.07 18.51
CA ALA A 97 15.68 -9.01 19.02
C ALA A 97 15.12 -10.21 19.79
N VAL A 98 13.85 -10.19 20.17
CA VAL A 98 13.23 -11.19 21.04
C VAL A 98 11.96 -11.81 20.47
N GLU A 99 11.34 -11.20 19.48
CA GLU A 99 10.16 -11.74 18.80
C GLU A 99 10.58 -12.55 17.55
N PRO A 100 9.99 -13.73 17.31
CA PRO A 100 10.28 -14.47 16.09
C PRO A 100 9.64 -13.80 14.87
N ASP A 101 10.27 -13.93 13.69
CA ASP A 101 9.77 -13.35 12.43
C ASP A 101 8.32 -13.80 12.13
N GLU A 102 7.95 -15.04 12.51
CA GLU A 102 6.61 -15.59 12.33
C GLU A 102 5.52 -14.80 13.08
N TRP A 103 5.89 -14.12 14.19
CA TRP A 103 4.97 -13.24 14.90
C TRP A 103 4.48 -12.10 14.00
N GLY A 104 5.34 -11.63 13.08
CA GLY A 104 4.97 -10.67 12.05
C GLY A 104 3.81 -11.12 11.16
N VAL A 105 3.62 -12.43 10.93
CA VAL A 105 2.46 -12.96 10.19
C VAL A 105 1.18 -12.79 11.00
N VAL A 106 1.22 -13.04 12.32
CA VAL A 106 0.04 -12.88 13.20
C VAL A 106 -0.38 -11.42 13.29
N VAL A 107 0.58 -10.53 13.52
CA VAL A 107 0.36 -9.07 13.52
C VAL A 107 -0.17 -8.61 12.16
N GLY A 108 0.46 -9.05 11.08
CA GLY A 108 0.07 -8.69 9.72
C GLY A 108 -1.31 -9.19 9.34
N ALA A 109 -1.74 -10.36 9.77
CA ALA A 109 -3.10 -10.86 9.55
C ALA A 109 -4.16 -9.98 10.25
N LYS A 110 -3.90 -9.58 11.51
CA LYS A 110 -4.72 -8.60 12.25
C LYS A 110 -4.79 -7.28 11.47
N ASN A 111 -3.65 -6.74 11.08
CA ASN A 111 -3.56 -5.44 10.41
C ASN A 111 -4.17 -5.46 9.00
N ALA A 112 -4.03 -6.56 8.26
CA ALA A 112 -4.68 -6.74 6.96
C ALA A 112 -6.20 -6.63 7.07
N LEU A 113 -6.81 -7.29 8.08
CA LEU A 113 -8.25 -7.19 8.31
C LEU A 113 -8.67 -5.78 8.68
N VAL A 114 -7.95 -5.12 9.59
CA VAL A 114 -8.25 -3.75 10.04
C VAL A 114 -8.15 -2.76 8.89
N THR A 115 -7.09 -2.86 8.08
CA THR A 115 -6.87 -2.02 6.90
C THR A 115 -7.95 -2.24 5.83
N ALA A 116 -8.34 -3.50 5.58
CA ALA A 116 -9.44 -3.79 4.67
C ALA A 116 -10.77 -3.20 5.16
N ARG A 117 -11.10 -3.32 6.46
CA ARG A 117 -12.29 -2.72 7.07
C ARG A 117 -12.34 -1.20 6.93
N ALA A 118 -11.20 -0.55 6.88
CA ALA A 118 -11.08 0.88 6.61
C ALA A 118 -11.28 1.24 5.13
N GLY A 119 -11.62 0.26 4.25
CA GLY A 119 -11.93 0.49 2.85
C GLY A 119 -10.76 0.28 1.89
N PHE A 120 -9.57 -0.04 2.38
CA PHE A 120 -8.40 -0.29 1.54
C PHE A 120 -8.40 -1.74 1.05
N THR A 121 -8.87 -1.94 -0.18
CA THR A 121 -9.01 -3.25 -0.81
C THR A 121 -7.73 -3.75 -1.48
N THR A 122 -6.80 -2.84 -1.71
CA THR A 122 -5.44 -3.13 -2.21
C THR A 122 -4.43 -2.32 -1.41
N VAL A 123 -3.31 -2.95 -1.04
CA VAL A 123 -2.20 -2.28 -0.35
C VAL A 123 -0.86 -2.65 -0.97
N ARG A 124 0.09 -1.71 -0.94
CA ARG A 124 1.50 -1.95 -1.26
C ARG A 124 2.30 -1.98 0.05
N ASP A 125 2.73 -3.17 0.45
CA ASP A 125 3.52 -3.44 1.66
C ASP A 125 5.01 -3.26 1.32
N LEU A 126 5.61 -2.17 1.83
CA LEU A 126 6.93 -1.69 1.44
C LEU A 126 8.03 -1.98 2.47
N GLY A 127 7.90 -3.08 3.17
CA GLY A 127 8.92 -3.55 4.09
C GLY A 127 8.35 -4.52 5.11
N SER A 128 8.87 -5.71 5.12
CA SER A 128 8.56 -6.76 6.09
C SER A 128 9.83 -7.59 6.37
N ALA A 129 9.88 -8.23 7.54
CA ALA A 129 10.94 -9.18 7.82
C ALA A 129 10.84 -10.36 6.86
N ARG A 130 11.97 -10.72 6.22
CA ARG A 130 12.12 -11.91 5.37
C ARG A 130 10.88 -12.19 4.49
N ASP A 131 10.20 -13.33 4.71
CA ASP A 131 9.09 -13.79 3.86
C ASP A 131 7.70 -13.35 4.34
N VAL A 132 7.59 -12.61 5.46
CA VAL A 132 6.32 -12.28 6.12
C VAL A 132 5.32 -11.63 5.15
N GLY A 133 5.74 -10.62 4.38
CA GLY A 133 4.87 -9.96 3.41
C GLY A 133 4.38 -10.89 2.29
N PHE A 134 5.23 -11.83 1.86
CA PHE A 134 4.88 -12.81 0.82
C PHE A 134 3.88 -13.86 1.35
N VAL A 135 4.03 -14.29 2.61
CA VAL A 135 3.09 -15.21 3.27
C VAL A 135 1.73 -14.55 3.46
N LEU A 136 1.69 -13.30 3.93
CA LEU A 136 0.46 -12.53 4.07
C LEU A 136 -0.25 -12.35 2.72
N ARG A 137 0.49 -11.98 1.66
CA ARG A 137 -0.03 -11.88 0.30
C ARG A 137 -0.69 -13.18 -0.16
N ARG A 138 -0.02 -14.31 0.04
CA ARG A 138 -0.56 -15.63 -0.30
C ARG A 138 -1.80 -15.94 0.53
N GLY A 139 -1.74 -15.72 1.85
CA GLY A 139 -2.86 -15.99 2.76
C GLY A 139 -4.12 -15.22 2.40
N THR A 140 -4.00 -13.93 2.03
CA THR A 140 -5.15 -13.12 1.57
C THR A 140 -5.61 -13.50 0.16
N ALA A 141 -4.69 -13.88 -0.74
CA ALA A 141 -5.02 -14.30 -2.10
C ALA A 141 -5.80 -15.61 -2.13
N GLU A 142 -5.42 -16.58 -1.30
CA GLU A 142 -6.08 -17.87 -1.16
C GLU A 142 -7.34 -17.80 -0.26
N GLY A 143 -7.60 -16.65 0.38
CA GLY A 143 -8.76 -16.44 1.25
C GLY A 143 -8.65 -17.10 2.62
N MET A 144 -7.45 -17.52 3.03
CA MET A 144 -7.15 -18.04 4.37
C MET A 144 -7.16 -16.94 5.43
N ILE A 145 -6.79 -15.72 5.02
CA ILE A 145 -6.78 -14.51 5.84
C ILE A 145 -7.72 -13.50 5.19
N PRO A 146 -8.75 -12.98 5.89
CA PRO A 146 -9.52 -11.87 5.37
C PRO A 146 -8.67 -10.60 5.31
N GLY A 147 -8.65 -9.93 4.18
CA GLY A 147 -7.80 -8.74 4.00
C GLY A 147 -7.76 -8.24 2.56
N PRO A 148 -6.91 -7.23 2.29
CA PRO A 148 -6.79 -6.62 0.97
C PRO A 148 -5.98 -7.50 0.01
N ARG A 149 -5.94 -7.10 -1.25
CA ARG A 149 -4.89 -7.51 -2.20
C ARG A 149 -3.57 -6.89 -1.72
N ILE A 150 -2.54 -7.69 -1.59
CA ILE A 150 -1.22 -7.23 -1.11
C ILE A 150 -0.22 -7.28 -2.27
N ILE A 151 0.48 -6.16 -2.48
CA ILE A 151 1.66 -6.04 -3.34
C ILE A 151 2.84 -5.86 -2.39
N SER A 152 3.76 -6.82 -2.32
CA SER A 152 4.83 -6.81 -1.31
C SER A 152 6.21 -6.71 -1.93
N SER A 153 7.07 -5.90 -1.28
CA SER A 153 8.49 -5.79 -1.60
C SER A 153 9.35 -6.84 -0.88
N GLY A 154 8.83 -7.43 0.21
CA GLY A 154 9.69 -8.10 1.19
C GLY A 154 10.62 -7.10 1.89
N PRO A 155 11.83 -7.50 2.33
CA PRO A 155 12.79 -6.59 2.97
C PRO A 155 13.21 -5.44 2.05
N ALA A 156 13.29 -4.23 2.60
CA ALA A 156 13.75 -3.06 1.84
C ALA A 156 15.27 -3.13 1.62
N ILE A 157 15.73 -2.91 0.40
CA ILE A 157 17.17 -2.86 0.08
C ILE A 157 17.77 -1.57 0.68
N SER A 158 18.88 -1.72 1.38
CA SER A 158 19.57 -0.63 2.08
C SER A 158 21.08 -0.65 1.80
N ILE A 159 21.77 0.44 2.12
CA ILE A 159 23.23 0.38 2.31
C ILE A 159 23.54 -0.22 3.69
N ILE A 160 24.74 -0.72 3.87
CA ILE A 160 25.26 -1.14 5.19
C ILE A 160 25.19 0.05 6.16
N GLY A 161 24.53 -0.14 7.28
CA GLY A 161 24.25 0.91 8.28
C GLY A 161 23.25 1.97 7.80
N GLY A 162 22.45 1.68 6.76
CA GLY A 162 21.37 2.54 6.27
C GLY A 162 20.07 2.39 7.04
N HIS A 163 19.02 3.11 6.60
CA HIS A 163 17.72 3.10 7.29
C HIS A 163 17.04 1.74 7.30
N GLY A 164 17.18 0.95 6.23
CA GLY A 164 16.61 -0.40 6.14
C GLY A 164 17.55 -1.51 6.63
N ASP A 165 18.70 -1.17 7.22
CA ASP A 165 19.62 -2.12 7.82
C ASP A 165 19.38 -2.22 9.33
N VAL A 166 19.56 -3.40 9.90
CA VAL A 166 19.45 -3.61 11.34
C VAL A 166 20.57 -2.89 12.07
N SER A 167 20.22 -2.12 13.08
CA SER A 167 21.18 -1.35 13.85
C SER A 167 20.68 -1.05 15.27
N GLY A 168 21.61 -0.65 16.15
CA GLY A 168 21.28 -0.31 17.54
C GLY A 168 21.43 -1.47 18.52
N PHE A 169 21.76 -2.66 18.05
CA PHE A 169 22.05 -3.84 18.87
C PHE A 169 23.56 -4.16 18.92
N ARG A 170 23.94 -5.11 19.76
CA ARG A 170 25.28 -5.70 19.72
C ARG A 170 25.53 -6.41 18.38
N PRO A 171 26.78 -6.48 17.91
CA PRO A 171 27.09 -7.11 16.61
C PRO A 171 26.50 -8.50 16.41
N GLU A 172 26.48 -9.33 17.47
CA GLU A 172 25.96 -10.71 17.41
C GLU A 172 24.43 -10.72 17.17
N VAL A 173 23.70 -9.78 17.76
CA VAL A 173 22.26 -9.63 17.57
C VAL A 173 21.97 -9.07 16.18
N ASN A 174 22.70 -8.05 15.74
CA ASN A 174 22.58 -7.52 14.38
C ASN A 174 22.79 -8.63 13.33
N ALA A 175 23.79 -9.51 13.54
CA ALA A 175 24.06 -10.62 12.62
C ALA A 175 22.93 -11.66 12.55
N VAL A 176 22.20 -11.87 13.63
CA VAL A 176 21.03 -12.78 13.65
C VAL A 176 19.83 -12.17 12.96
N LEU A 177 19.64 -10.85 13.11
CA LEU A 177 18.52 -10.11 12.54
C LEU A 177 18.75 -9.67 11.08
N ASP A 178 19.98 -9.83 10.56
CA ASP A 178 20.32 -9.46 9.18
C ASP A 178 19.44 -10.23 8.18
N ALA A 179 18.65 -9.50 7.42
CA ALA A 179 17.80 -10.04 6.36
C ALA A 179 18.55 -10.26 5.04
N GLY A 180 19.85 -9.97 4.98
CA GLY A 180 20.64 -10.04 3.76
C GLY A 180 20.25 -9.00 2.71
N ASN A 181 19.61 -7.92 3.11
CA ASN A 181 19.02 -6.90 2.22
C ASN A 181 19.95 -5.70 1.95
N THR A 182 21.19 -5.71 2.44
CA THR A 182 22.14 -4.63 2.21
C THR A 182 23.01 -4.85 0.95
N CYS A 183 23.46 -3.75 0.35
CA CYS A 183 24.39 -3.79 -0.77
C CYS A 183 25.37 -2.62 -0.78
N THR A 184 26.51 -2.82 -1.45
CA THR A 184 27.53 -1.82 -1.72
C THR A 184 28.02 -1.95 -3.16
N GLY A 185 27.96 -0.85 -3.92
CA GLY A 185 28.30 -0.81 -5.34
C GLY A 185 27.18 -1.32 -6.26
N PRO A 186 27.16 -0.83 -7.51
CA PRO A 186 26.09 -1.11 -8.48
C PRO A 186 25.82 -2.60 -8.72
N GLU A 187 26.87 -3.42 -8.81
CA GLU A 187 26.75 -4.85 -9.12
C GLU A 187 26.08 -5.62 -7.98
N GLN A 188 26.48 -5.34 -6.73
CA GLN A 188 25.86 -5.99 -5.58
C GLN A 188 24.41 -5.54 -5.39
N CYS A 189 24.12 -4.25 -5.61
CA CYS A 189 22.76 -3.73 -5.53
C CYS A 189 21.86 -4.34 -6.64
N ALA A 190 22.35 -4.52 -7.85
CA ALA A 190 21.65 -5.26 -8.90
C ALA A 190 21.42 -6.73 -8.54
N ALA A 191 22.37 -7.37 -7.84
CA ALA A 191 22.19 -8.74 -7.35
C ALA A 191 21.08 -8.83 -6.31
N ARG A 192 20.97 -7.85 -5.37
CA ARG A 192 19.88 -7.79 -4.38
C ARG A 192 18.51 -7.63 -5.03
N VAL A 193 18.38 -6.85 -6.09
CA VAL A 193 17.12 -6.75 -6.86
C VAL A 193 16.72 -8.11 -7.43
N ARG A 194 17.66 -8.84 -8.02
CA ARG A 194 17.40 -10.19 -8.56
C ARG A 194 17.00 -11.17 -7.47
N GLU A 195 17.61 -11.07 -6.30
CA GLU A 195 17.29 -11.91 -5.15
C GLU A 195 15.88 -11.60 -4.63
N ALA A 196 15.51 -10.32 -4.44
CA ALA A 196 14.17 -9.91 -4.09
C ALA A 196 13.12 -10.43 -5.09
N SER A 197 13.39 -10.29 -6.38
CA SER A 197 12.55 -10.84 -7.46
C SER A 197 12.41 -12.37 -7.38
N LYS A 198 13.51 -13.09 -7.17
CA LYS A 198 13.51 -14.55 -7.00
C LYS A 198 12.65 -14.98 -5.82
N ASN A 199 12.69 -14.22 -4.71
CA ASN A 199 11.92 -14.50 -3.50
C ASN A 199 10.44 -14.10 -3.63
N GLY A 200 10.05 -13.45 -4.73
CA GLY A 200 8.67 -13.17 -5.06
C GLY A 200 8.23 -11.72 -4.84
N ALA A 201 9.15 -10.77 -4.76
CA ALA A 201 8.79 -9.36 -4.71
C ALA A 201 7.98 -8.92 -5.94
N ASN A 202 6.91 -8.14 -5.72
CA ASN A 202 6.11 -7.51 -6.77
C ASN A 202 6.54 -6.06 -7.05
N VAL A 203 7.34 -5.51 -6.17
CA VAL A 203 7.90 -4.16 -6.20
C VAL A 203 9.24 -4.20 -5.48
N ILE A 204 10.18 -3.36 -5.87
CA ILE A 204 11.43 -3.19 -5.12
C ILE A 204 11.28 -1.97 -4.20
N LYS A 205 11.66 -2.09 -2.94
CA LYS A 205 11.79 -0.97 -2.01
C LYS A 205 13.25 -0.73 -1.70
N ILE A 206 13.65 0.55 -1.76
CA ILE A 206 14.96 0.99 -1.28
C ILE A 206 14.83 2.07 -0.22
N THR A 207 15.86 2.23 0.61
CA THR A 207 16.00 3.37 1.53
C THR A 207 17.07 4.31 1.02
N ALA A 208 16.67 5.24 0.12
CA ALA A 208 17.58 6.14 -0.58
C ALA A 208 18.24 7.16 0.35
N THR A 209 17.61 7.45 1.50
CA THR A 209 18.13 8.37 2.53
C THR A 209 18.05 7.75 3.92
N GLY A 210 18.61 8.45 4.91
CA GLY A 210 18.33 8.20 6.31
C GLY A 210 16.85 8.40 6.65
N GLY A 211 16.38 7.72 7.71
CA GLY A 211 14.99 7.76 8.17
C GLY A 211 14.84 8.48 9.50
N VAL A 212 13.67 9.09 9.72
CA VAL A 212 13.34 9.82 10.96
C VAL A 212 13.43 8.88 12.17
N LEU A 213 12.90 7.67 12.07
CA LEU A 213 12.86 6.70 13.16
C LEU A 213 14.12 5.83 13.30
N SER A 214 15.10 5.95 12.40
CA SER A 214 16.37 5.21 12.53
C SER A 214 17.14 5.61 13.79
N GLN A 215 17.75 4.63 14.45
CA GLN A 215 18.59 4.88 15.65
C GLN A 215 19.94 5.55 15.31
N GLN A 216 20.34 5.52 14.03
CA GLN A 216 21.58 6.16 13.60
C GLN A 216 21.46 7.70 13.57
N GLY A 217 22.50 8.37 14.04
CA GLY A 217 22.63 9.84 14.03
C GLY A 217 23.11 10.44 12.70
N ARG A 218 23.01 9.73 11.56
CA ARG A 218 23.52 10.18 10.24
C ARG A 218 22.62 11.19 9.53
N GLY A 219 21.54 11.63 10.17
CA GLY A 219 20.58 12.56 9.58
C GLY A 219 19.70 11.94 8.49
N LEU A 220 19.14 12.78 7.63
CA LEU A 220 18.17 12.42 6.58
C LEU A 220 18.76 12.52 5.16
N GLY A 221 20.10 12.60 5.07
CA GLY A 221 20.83 12.72 3.81
C GLY A 221 20.81 11.47 2.95
N GLN A 222 21.29 11.60 1.70
CA GLN A 222 21.38 10.51 0.74
C GLN A 222 22.28 9.38 1.26
N HIS A 223 21.83 8.14 1.09
CA HIS A 223 22.56 6.93 1.47
C HIS A 223 23.21 6.25 0.26
N PHE A 224 22.43 5.89 -0.75
CA PHE A 224 22.95 5.31 -1.96
C PHE A 224 23.64 6.36 -2.84
N THR A 225 24.70 5.96 -3.54
CA THR A 225 25.24 6.74 -4.65
C THR A 225 24.30 6.74 -5.85
N ASP A 226 24.40 7.73 -6.73
CA ASP A 226 23.58 7.78 -7.95
C ASP A 226 23.77 6.53 -8.85
N PRO A 227 25.00 5.98 -9.05
CA PRO A 227 25.20 4.75 -9.79
C PRO A 227 24.55 3.51 -9.16
N GLU A 228 24.48 3.40 -7.83
CA GLU A 228 23.80 2.31 -7.13
C GLU A 228 22.30 2.38 -7.36
N MET A 229 21.68 3.55 -7.17
CA MET A 229 20.25 3.75 -7.45
C MET A 229 19.90 3.47 -8.90
N LYS A 230 20.77 3.89 -9.85
CA LYS A 230 20.59 3.61 -11.27
C LYS A 230 20.64 2.11 -11.57
N ALA A 231 21.58 1.37 -11.00
CA ALA A 231 21.68 -0.07 -11.17
C ALA A 231 20.47 -0.82 -10.61
N ILE A 232 19.95 -0.37 -9.48
CA ILE A 232 18.70 -0.90 -8.89
C ILE A 232 17.53 -0.68 -9.84
N ALA A 233 17.32 0.57 -10.30
CA ALA A 233 16.21 0.92 -11.18
C ALA A 233 16.26 0.13 -12.50
N ASP A 234 17.40 0.13 -13.18
CA ASP A 234 17.58 -0.58 -14.45
C ASP A 234 17.35 -2.09 -14.32
N THR A 235 17.84 -2.68 -13.21
CA THR A 235 17.68 -4.12 -12.99
C THR A 235 16.22 -4.45 -12.68
N ALA A 236 15.55 -3.66 -11.85
CA ALA A 236 14.15 -3.85 -11.52
C ALA A 236 13.25 -3.72 -12.76
N HIS A 237 13.44 -2.66 -13.54
CA HIS A 237 12.70 -2.43 -14.78
C HIS A 237 12.94 -3.52 -15.82
N GLY A 238 14.19 -4.01 -15.93
CA GLY A 238 14.50 -5.16 -16.78
C GLY A 238 13.81 -6.46 -16.38
N LEU A 239 13.35 -6.56 -15.13
CA LEU A 239 12.53 -7.66 -14.61
C LEU A 239 11.02 -7.36 -14.59
N GLY A 240 10.60 -6.20 -15.09
CA GLY A 240 9.21 -5.76 -15.06
C GLY A 240 8.73 -5.32 -13.69
N LEU A 241 9.64 -4.95 -12.78
CA LEU A 241 9.33 -4.50 -11.42
C LEU A 241 9.52 -2.99 -11.30
N ARG A 242 8.61 -2.32 -10.58
CA ARG A 242 8.75 -0.92 -10.19
C ARG A 242 9.58 -0.79 -8.92
N VAL A 243 10.12 0.41 -8.70
CA VAL A 243 10.94 0.73 -7.54
C VAL A 243 10.34 1.88 -6.73
N ALA A 244 10.20 1.67 -5.43
CA ALA A 244 9.79 2.66 -4.46
C ALA A 244 11.00 3.08 -3.59
N ALA A 245 11.21 4.38 -3.37
CA ALA A 245 12.31 4.88 -2.56
C ALA A 245 11.83 5.69 -1.35
N HIS A 246 12.11 5.20 -0.14
CA HIS A 246 12.11 6.05 1.03
C HIS A 246 13.14 7.16 0.85
N ALA A 247 12.72 8.42 0.91
CA ALA A 247 13.62 9.55 0.77
C ALA A 247 13.09 10.80 1.49
N HIS A 248 13.91 11.40 2.35
CA HIS A 248 13.60 12.66 3.05
C HIS A 248 14.38 13.85 2.50
N GLY A 249 15.71 13.74 2.43
CA GLY A 249 16.59 14.83 2.02
C GLY A 249 16.52 15.11 0.52
N ALA A 250 16.50 16.40 0.13
CA ALA A 250 16.31 16.87 -1.25
C ALA A 250 17.28 16.22 -2.25
N ARG A 251 18.58 16.10 -1.91
CA ARG A 251 19.57 15.49 -2.79
C ARG A 251 19.29 14.00 -3.06
N GLY A 252 18.83 13.26 -2.03
CA GLY A 252 18.45 11.85 -2.19
C GLY A 252 17.20 11.69 -3.03
N ILE A 253 16.22 12.57 -2.88
CA ILE A 253 15.00 12.61 -3.69
C ILE A 253 15.34 12.89 -5.16
N GLU A 254 16.15 13.94 -5.42
CA GLU A 254 16.61 14.27 -6.76
C GLU A 254 17.37 13.12 -7.40
N GLY A 255 18.33 12.53 -6.66
CA GLY A 255 19.14 11.41 -7.12
C GLY A 255 18.29 10.19 -7.48
N ALA A 256 17.33 9.83 -6.63
CA ALA A 256 16.41 8.73 -6.86
C ALA A 256 15.54 8.97 -8.11
N ALA A 257 14.94 10.16 -8.25
CA ALA A 257 14.15 10.50 -9.43
C ALA A 257 14.99 10.44 -10.72
N ARG A 258 16.21 11.02 -10.71
CA ARG A 258 17.12 10.98 -11.87
C ARG A 258 17.60 9.57 -12.21
N ALA A 259 17.72 8.69 -11.23
CA ALA A 259 18.04 7.28 -11.43
C ALA A 259 16.91 6.48 -12.09
N GLY A 260 15.69 7.00 -12.13
CA GLY A 260 14.53 6.35 -12.73
C GLY A 260 13.66 5.61 -11.72
N ILE A 261 13.75 5.93 -10.44
CA ILE A 261 12.87 5.37 -9.41
C ILE A 261 11.42 5.81 -9.68
N ASP A 262 10.45 4.89 -9.54
CA ASP A 262 9.06 5.12 -9.91
C ASP A 262 8.29 5.93 -8.88
N THR A 263 8.55 5.73 -7.58
CA THR A 263 7.90 6.50 -6.51
C THR A 263 8.87 6.97 -5.44
N ILE A 264 8.66 8.22 -4.99
CA ILE A 264 9.30 8.78 -3.79
C ILE A 264 8.30 8.71 -2.65
N GLU A 265 8.69 8.04 -1.60
CA GLU A 265 7.95 7.91 -0.35
C GLU A 265 8.40 9.00 0.62
N HIS A 266 7.46 9.63 1.32
CA HIS A 266 7.65 10.76 2.27
C HIS A 266 8.04 12.08 1.60
N GLY A 267 9.14 12.15 0.87
CA GLY A 267 9.57 13.34 0.13
C GLY A 267 9.71 14.63 0.95
N THR A 268 9.96 14.54 2.25
CA THR A 268 9.74 15.56 3.27
C THR A 268 10.40 16.91 2.97
N PHE A 269 11.63 16.90 2.48
CA PHE A 269 12.42 18.07 2.16
C PHE A 269 12.64 18.25 0.66
N ALA A 270 11.68 17.79 -0.17
CA ALA A 270 11.76 18.00 -1.61
C ALA A 270 11.79 19.51 -1.93
N ASP A 271 12.90 19.95 -2.51
CA ASP A 271 13.09 21.31 -3.00
C ASP A 271 12.71 21.42 -4.50
N ALA A 272 12.84 22.61 -5.05
CA ALA A 272 12.50 22.88 -6.45
C ALA A 272 13.28 21.99 -7.44
N ALA A 273 14.52 21.61 -7.14
CA ALA A 273 15.33 20.74 -8.01
C ALA A 273 14.83 19.31 -7.95
N ALA A 274 14.51 18.79 -6.75
CA ALA A 274 13.95 17.47 -6.54
C ALA A 274 12.54 17.34 -7.20
N ILE A 275 11.67 18.33 -7.00
CA ILE A 275 10.33 18.40 -7.62
C ILE A 275 10.44 18.43 -9.14
N LYS A 276 11.34 19.25 -9.68
CA LYS A 276 11.61 19.29 -11.12
C LYS A 276 12.06 17.93 -11.64
N ALA A 277 13.00 17.27 -10.96
CA ALA A 277 13.49 15.95 -11.35
C ALA A 277 12.36 14.90 -11.34
N MET A 278 11.51 14.87 -10.30
CA MET A 278 10.35 13.99 -10.25
C MET A 278 9.42 14.21 -11.44
N LYS A 279 9.08 15.47 -11.74
CA LYS A 279 8.20 15.79 -12.87
C LYS A 279 8.80 15.39 -14.22
N GLU A 280 10.08 15.71 -14.47
CA GLU A 280 10.78 15.39 -15.72
C GLU A 280 10.92 13.88 -15.95
N LYS A 281 11.05 13.09 -14.89
CA LYS A 281 11.22 11.63 -14.94
C LYS A 281 9.92 10.86 -14.83
N GLY A 282 8.81 11.52 -14.51
CA GLY A 282 7.53 10.86 -14.27
C GLY A 282 7.48 10.10 -12.94
N THR A 283 8.41 10.39 -12.02
CA THR A 283 8.43 9.80 -10.68
C THR A 283 7.23 10.33 -9.88
N ALA A 284 6.41 9.44 -9.36
CA ALA A 284 5.26 9.82 -8.53
C ALA A 284 5.67 10.10 -7.08
N TYR A 285 4.86 10.87 -6.37
CA TYR A 285 5.08 11.24 -4.98
C TYR A 285 4.00 10.63 -4.07
N VAL A 286 4.43 9.93 -3.04
CA VAL A 286 3.60 9.29 -2.00
C VAL A 286 3.87 9.99 -0.66
N PRO A 287 3.02 10.91 -0.18
CA PRO A 287 3.37 11.87 0.86
C PRO A 287 3.41 11.31 2.27
N THR A 288 2.58 10.32 2.60
CA THR A 288 2.53 9.66 3.92
C THR A 288 2.45 10.63 5.11
N LEU A 289 1.57 11.62 5.03
CA LEU A 289 1.44 12.67 6.07
C LEU A 289 1.00 12.07 7.41
N MET A 290 0.24 10.98 7.38
CA MET A 290 -0.19 10.26 8.58
C MET A 290 0.96 9.69 9.39
N ALA A 291 2.07 9.31 8.77
CA ALA A 291 3.28 8.89 9.49
C ALA A 291 3.76 9.99 10.46
N PHE A 292 3.80 11.24 9.99
CA PHE A 292 4.19 12.38 10.83
C PHE A 292 3.17 12.67 11.94
N THR A 293 1.87 12.47 11.67
CA THR A 293 0.82 12.55 12.68
C THR A 293 1.05 11.51 13.78
N GLY A 294 1.26 10.25 13.42
CA GLY A 294 1.55 9.19 14.39
C GLY A 294 2.83 9.42 15.19
N ILE A 295 3.89 9.91 14.54
CA ILE A 295 5.15 10.26 15.21
C ILE A 295 4.95 11.42 16.17
N ARG A 296 4.26 12.49 15.76
CA ARG A 296 3.94 13.66 16.61
C ARG A 296 3.15 13.27 17.84
N ASP A 297 2.17 12.39 17.69
CA ASP A 297 1.29 11.96 18.78
C ASP A 297 2.07 11.20 19.87
N ARG A 298 3.28 10.70 19.58
CA ARG A 298 4.16 9.98 20.51
C ARG A 298 5.36 10.79 20.98
N LEU A 299 5.60 11.98 20.40
CA LEU A 299 6.72 12.84 20.77
C LEU A 299 6.60 13.30 22.24
N GLY A 300 7.71 13.21 22.99
CA GLY A 300 7.75 13.59 24.40
C GLY A 300 7.11 12.60 25.38
N LYS A 301 6.67 11.43 24.91
CA LYS A 301 6.09 10.36 25.76
C LYS A 301 7.12 9.30 26.18
N GLY A 302 8.43 9.56 25.97
CA GLY A 302 9.49 8.61 26.31
C GLY A 302 9.58 7.39 25.38
N VAL A 303 8.89 7.43 24.23
CA VAL A 303 8.88 6.36 23.25
C VAL A 303 10.12 6.39 22.37
N TYR A 304 10.66 7.58 22.10
CA TYR A 304 11.78 7.78 21.20
C TYR A 304 13.08 8.07 21.92
N THR A 305 14.19 7.61 21.35
CA THR A 305 15.53 8.01 21.82
C THR A 305 15.78 9.49 21.52
N PRO A 306 16.71 10.17 22.23
CA PRO A 306 17.04 11.57 21.94
C PRO A 306 17.44 11.84 20.49
N THR A 307 18.14 10.90 19.85
CA THR A 307 18.54 10.96 18.44
C THR A 307 17.32 10.97 17.50
N VAL A 308 16.32 10.12 17.77
CA VAL A 308 15.08 10.08 17.02
C VAL A 308 14.25 11.35 17.27
N GLU A 309 14.09 11.77 18.53
CA GLU A 309 13.33 13.00 18.84
C GLU A 309 13.89 14.25 18.15
N ALA A 310 15.21 14.38 18.03
CA ALA A 310 15.83 15.50 17.32
C ALA A 310 15.39 15.55 15.84
N LYS A 311 15.43 14.40 15.14
CA LYS A 311 14.99 14.29 13.74
C LYS A 311 13.49 14.52 13.59
N VAL A 312 12.68 14.02 14.54
CA VAL A 312 11.23 14.27 14.56
C VAL A 312 10.94 15.76 14.61
N ARG A 313 11.58 16.51 15.52
CA ARG A 313 11.40 17.96 15.65
C ARG A 313 11.79 18.73 14.39
N GLU A 314 12.84 18.29 13.70
CA GLU A 314 13.27 18.87 12.42
C GLU A 314 12.20 18.70 11.33
N THR A 315 11.57 17.52 11.27
CA THR A 315 10.60 17.18 10.20
C THR A 315 9.22 17.79 10.42
N LEU A 316 8.73 17.89 11.68
CA LEU A 316 7.36 18.34 11.97
C LEU A 316 7.05 19.75 11.46
N GLY A 317 8.06 20.64 11.36
CA GLY A 317 7.87 22.00 10.84
C GLY A 317 7.68 22.10 9.32
N THR A 318 7.81 20.99 8.59
CA THR A 318 7.78 20.96 7.11
C THR A 318 6.61 20.17 6.53
N ILE A 319 5.79 19.54 7.38
CA ILE A 319 4.67 18.68 6.96
C ILE A 319 3.78 19.41 5.94
N GLY A 320 3.47 18.75 4.83
CA GLY A 320 2.60 19.25 3.77
C GLY A 320 3.26 20.22 2.78
N LYS A 321 4.36 20.92 3.15
CA LYS A 321 4.98 21.92 2.26
C LYS A 321 5.49 21.32 0.95
N ALA A 322 6.18 20.18 1.02
CA ALA A 322 6.69 19.49 -0.16
C ALA A 322 5.54 18.94 -1.02
N LEU A 323 4.48 18.41 -0.40
CA LEU A 323 3.30 17.94 -1.11
C LEU A 323 2.62 19.08 -1.87
N ASN A 324 2.37 20.21 -1.22
CA ASN A 324 1.75 21.37 -1.88
C ASN A 324 2.58 21.84 -3.07
N ALA A 325 3.90 22.03 -2.89
CA ALA A 325 4.79 22.44 -3.97
C ALA A 325 4.85 21.44 -5.13
N ALA A 326 4.85 20.13 -4.84
CA ALA A 326 4.84 19.08 -5.86
C ALA A 326 3.51 19.04 -6.62
N HIS A 327 2.38 19.19 -5.91
CA HIS A 327 1.06 19.26 -6.49
C HIS A 327 0.93 20.47 -7.43
N GLU A 328 1.30 21.67 -6.97
CA GLU A 328 1.32 22.89 -7.80
C GLU A 328 2.21 22.76 -9.03
N ALA A 329 3.34 22.07 -8.92
CA ALA A 329 4.25 21.79 -10.02
C ALA A 329 3.67 20.73 -11.00
N GLY A 330 2.61 20.02 -10.65
CA GLY A 330 1.98 18.96 -11.44
C GLY A 330 2.76 17.64 -11.44
N VAL A 331 3.43 17.32 -10.32
CA VAL A 331 3.94 15.97 -10.04
C VAL A 331 2.75 15.05 -9.78
N THR A 332 2.81 13.81 -10.26
CA THR A 332 1.78 12.81 -9.97
C THR A 332 1.79 12.46 -8.48
N ILE A 333 0.69 12.76 -7.77
CA ILE A 333 0.52 12.41 -6.36
C ILE A 333 -0.26 11.10 -6.26
N VAL A 334 0.19 10.21 -5.40
CA VAL A 334 -0.45 8.92 -5.14
C VAL A 334 -0.62 8.71 -3.64
N PHE A 335 -1.78 8.22 -3.26
CA PHE A 335 -2.13 7.98 -1.86
C PHE A 335 -1.25 6.89 -1.24
N GLY A 336 -0.73 7.14 -0.06
CA GLY A 336 -0.04 6.17 0.78
C GLY A 336 0.21 6.77 2.15
N THR A 337 0.22 5.94 3.20
CA THR A 337 0.09 6.41 4.57
C THR A 337 1.25 6.09 5.49
N ASP A 338 2.02 5.03 5.19
CA ASP A 338 3.03 4.45 6.07
C ASP A 338 2.41 3.87 7.37
N ALA A 339 1.19 3.28 7.24
CA ALA A 339 0.55 2.57 8.35
C ALA A 339 1.44 1.44 8.86
N GLY A 340 1.58 1.34 10.18
CA GLY A 340 2.64 0.63 10.91
C GLY A 340 3.46 1.63 11.74
N VAL A 341 3.70 2.84 11.22
CA VAL A 341 4.21 3.97 12.00
C VAL A 341 3.11 4.58 12.88
N PHE A 342 1.88 4.43 12.48
CA PHE A 342 0.66 4.71 13.26
C PHE A 342 -0.30 3.53 13.14
N GLU A 343 -1.39 3.53 13.91
CA GLU A 343 -2.34 2.42 13.96
C GLU A 343 -3.05 2.19 12.63
N HIS A 344 -3.01 0.95 12.13
CA HIS A 344 -3.81 0.52 10.98
C HIS A 344 -5.30 0.79 11.23
N GLY A 345 -6.04 1.10 10.16
CA GLY A 345 -7.45 1.49 10.23
C GLY A 345 -7.69 2.99 10.26
N ARG A 346 -6.67 3.81 10.53
CA ARG A 346 -6.70 5.27 10.44
C ARG A 346 -6.18 5.80 9.09
N ASN A 347 -5.90 4.90 8.16
CA ASN A 347 -5.31 5.23 6.85
C ASN A 347 -6.06 6.36 6.12
N ALA A 348 -7.39 6.39 6.19
CA ALA A 348 -8.20 7.38 5.49
C ALA A 348 -8.07 8.82 6.03
N GLU A 349 -7.49 9.03 7.21
CA GLU A 349 -7.18 10.37 7.72
C GLU A 349 -6.13 11.11 6.85
N GLU A 350 -5.35 10.38 6.05
CA GLU A 350 -4.43 10.94 5.05
C GLU A 350 -5.16 11.82 4.03
N PHE A 351 -6.37 11.44 3.59
CA PHE A 351 -7.14 12.20 2.61
C PHE A 351 -7.38 13.65 3.03
N ALA A 352 -7.79 13.85 4.29
CA ALA A 352 -8.02 15.18 4.83
C ALA A 352 -6.73 16.02 4.84
N GLN A 353 -5.60 15.41 5.19
CA GLN A 353 -4.30 16.07 5.18
C GLN A 353 -3.83 16.41 3.75
N MET A 354 -4.07 15.52 2.77
CA MET A 354 -3.78 15.80 1.36
C MET A 354 -4.57 17.00 0.83
N VAL A 355 -5.82 17.13 1.24
CA VAL A 355 -6.66 18.29 0.87
C VAL A 355 -6.22 19.55 1.61
N GLU A 356 -6.08 19.50 2.94
CA GLU A 356 -5.84 20.67 3.79
C GLU A 356 -4.41 21.21 3.68
N LEU A 357 -3.42 20.32 3.58
CA LEU A 357 -2.00 20.67 3.55
C LEU A 357 -1.40 20.61 2.14
N GLY A 358 -1.91 19.72 1.30
CA GLY A 358 -1.43 19.52 -0.07
C GLY A 358 -2.13 20.36 -1.12
N GLY A 359 -3.25 21.04 -0.78
CA GLY A 359 -4.03 21.85 -1.71
C GLY A 359 -4.78 21.03 -2.75
N MET A 360 -4.93 19.73 -2.57
CA MET A 360 -5.67 18.86 -3.50
C MET A 360 -7.17 19.03 -3.30
N THR A 361 -7.93 18.86 -4.37
CA THR A 361 -9.38 18.72 -4.28
C THR A 361 -9.77 17.32 -3.77
N PRO A 362 -10.96 17.13 -3.19
CA PRO A 362 -11.46 15.80 -2.82
C PRO A 362 -11.43 14.79 -3.99
N THR A 363 -11.71 15.27 -5.21
CA THR A 363 -11.66 14.43 -6.41
C THR A 363 -10.25 13.96 -6.74
N GLU A 364 -9.25 14.84 -6.65
CA GLU A 364 -7.84 14.48 -6.87
C GLU A 364 -7.32 13.53 -5.79
N ALA A 365 -7.66 13.79 -4.52
CA ALA A 365 -7.33 12.92 -3.41
C ALA A 365 -7.95 11.52 -3.59
N LEU A 366 -9.23 11.42 -3.98
CA LEU A 366 -9.87 10.13 -4.28
C LEU A 366 -9.22 9.45 -5.50
N ALA A 367 -8.87 10.22 -6.56
CA ALA A 367 -8.19 9.66 -7.73
C ALA A 367 -6.83 9.06 -7.35
N SER A 368 -6.09 9.71 -6.44
CA SER A 368 -4.77 9.24 -5.99
C SER A 368 -4.82 7.87 -5.32
N ALA A 369 -5.93 7.54 -4.66
CA ALA A 369 -6.17 6.25 -3.98
C ALA A 369 -6.99 5.26 -4.82
N THR A 370 -7.31 5.57 -6.06
CA THR A 370 -8.11 4.71 -6.95
C THR A 370 -7.45 4.58 -8.31
N THR A 371 -7.85 5.40 -9.28
CA THR A 371 -7.39 5.29 -10.68
C THR A 371 -5.91 5.57 -10.86
N THR A 372 -5.33 6.54 -10.13
CA THR A 372 -3.91 6.87 -10.22
C THR A 372 -3.05 5.77 -9.61
N ALA A 373 -3.43 5.26 -8.44
CA ALA A 373 -2.74 4.14 -7.80
C ALA A 373 -2.83 2.86 -8.66
N ALA A 374 -4.01 2.57 -9.21
CA ALA A 374 -4.20 1.42 -10.10
C ALA A 374 -3.25 1.47 -11.30
N LYS A 375 -3.12 2.65 -11.94
CA LYS A 375 -2.18 2.86 -13.05
C LYS A 375 -0.73 2.63 -12.63
N LEU A 376 -0.34 3.09 -11.45
CA LEU A 376 1.03 2.94 -10.96
C LEU A 376 1.35 1.49 -10.54
N LEU A 377 0.32 0.68 -10.27
CA LEU A 377 0.45 -0.76 -10.02
C LEU A 377 0.35 -1.60 -11.30
N ASP A 378 0.19 -0.98 -12.49
CA ASP A 378 -0.09 -1.64 -13.77
C ASP A 378 -1.38 -2.50 -13.69
N MET A 379 -2.37 -2.03 -12.93
CA MET A 379 -3.66 -2.68 -12.66
C MET A 379 -4.86 -1.81 -13.06
N GLU A 380 -4.70 -0.82 -13.93
CA GLU A 380 -5.74 0.11 -14.35
C GLU A 380 -6.92 -0.54 -15.06
N ASN A 381 -6.76 -1.78 -15.53
CA ASN A 381 -7.81 -2.59 -16.13
C ASN A 381 -8.41 -3.62 -15.16
N GLU A 382 -7.98 -3.61 -13.89
CA GLU A 382 -8.37 -4.59 -12.88
C GLU A 382 -9.07 -3.93 -11.68
N ILE A 383 -8.55 -2.79 -11.19
CA ILE A 383 -9.03 -2.10 -9.98
C ILE A 383 -9.18 -0.59 -10.21
N GLY A 384 -9.72 0.11 -9.19
CA GLY A 384 -9.84 1.58 -9.18
C GLY A 384 -11.08 2.11 -9.90
N ARG A 385 -11.96 1.24 -10.40
CA ARG A 385 -13.22 1.60 -11.06
C ARG A 385 -14.35 0.63 -10.71
N ILE A 386 -15.58 1.14 -10.74
CA ILE A 386 -16.79 0.31 -10.78
C ILE A 386 -17.27 0.26 -12.24
N ALA A 387 -16.84 -0.76 -12.96
CA ALA A 387 -17.17 -0.96 -14.37
C ALA A 387 -17.17 -2.46 -14.73
N PRO A 388 -17.93 -2.87 -15.76
CA PRO A 388 -17.91 -4.25 -16.23
C PRO A 388 -16.50 -4.76 -16.54
N GLY A 389 -16.18 -5.97 -16.09
CA GLY A 389 -14.87 -6.61 -16.23
C GLY A 389 -13.89 -6.34 -15.09
N TYR A 390 -14.09 -5.28 -14.29
CA TYR A 390 -13.24 -4.98 -13.14
C TYR A 390 -13.46 -5.93 -11.96
N SER A 391 -12.46 -6.10 -11.14
CA SER A 391 -12.56 -6.80 -9.87
C SER A 391 -13.61 -6.12 -8.97
N ALA A 392 -14.43 -6.90 -8.31
CA ALA A 392 -15.41 -6.39 -7.37
C ALA A 392 -14.72 -6.00 -6.04
N ASP A 393 -13.87 -4.98 -6.12
CA ASP A 393 -13.27 -4.26 -5.02
C ASP A 393 -14.11 -3.00 -4.80
N ILE A 394 -15.05 -3.08 -3.85
CA ILE A 394 -16.15 -2.12 -3.69
C ILE A 394 -16.26 -1.71 -2.22
N ILE A 395 -16.42 -0.41 -1.98
CA ILE A 395 -16.76 0.11 -0.65
C ILE A 395 -18.02 0.95 -0.69
N ALA A 396 -18.64 1.14 0.47
CA ALA A 396 -19.74 2.07 0.61
C ALA A 396 -19.57 2.94 1.87
N VAL A 397 -19.96 4.21 1.76
CA VAL A 397 -19.90 5.18 2.82
C VAL A 397 -21.24 5.91 2.98
N SER A 398 -21.49 6.47 4.17
CA SER A 398 -22.61 7.39 4.42
C SER A 398 -22.19 8.81 4.05
N GLY A 399 -22.83 9.41 3.04
CA GLY A 399 -22.55 10.78 2.60
C GLY A 399 -21.85 10.84 1.23
N ASP A 400 -21.28 12.00 0.94
CA ASP A 400 -20.64 12.31 -0.35
C ASP A 400 -19.15 12.61 -0.16
N PRO A 401 -18.24 11.69 -0.49
CA PRO A 401 -16.79 11.90 -0.34
C PRO A 401 -16.23 12.98 -1.29
N LEU A 402 -16.95 13.37 -2.32
CA LEU A 402 -16.56 14.47 -3.20
C LEU A 402 -16.91 15.85 -2.62
N ALA A 403 -17.88 15.91 -1.70
CA ALA A 403 -18.22 17.11 -0.94
C ALA A 403 -17.43 17.22 0.37
N ASP A 404 -17.28 16.10 1.08
CA ASP A 404 -16.50 15.98 2.31
C ASP A 404 -15.69 14.68 2.29
N ILE A 405 -14.40 14.81 2.03
CA ILE A 405 -13.48 13.67 1.91
C ILE A 405 -13.36 12.87 3.21
N ARG A 406 -13.67 13.48 4.38
CA ARG A 406 -13.64 12.81 5.68
C ARG A 406 -14.69 11.71 5.82
N THR A 407 -15.71 11.67 4.94
CA THR A 407 -16.65 10.54 4.89
C THR A 407 -15.95 9.20 4.67
N LEU A 408 -14.76 9.19 4.06
CA LEU A 408 -13.93 8.00 3.86
C LEU A 408 -13.29 7.46 5.16
N GLU A 409 -13.27 8.25 6.23
CA GLU A 409 -12.77 7.81 7.54
C GLU A 409 -13.71 6.79 8.21
N LYS A 410 -14.95 6.66 7.69
CA LYS A 410 -15.95 5.71 8.19
C LYS A 410 -16.59 4.94 7.04
N VAL A 411 -16.07 3.78 6.75
CA VAL A 411 -16.58 2.87 5.73
C VAL A 411 -17.61 1.93 6.32
N ASP A 412 -18.79 1.82 5.68
CA ASP A 412 -19.91 1.02 6.16
C ASP A 412 -19.95 -0.39 5.54
N PHE A 413 -19.34 -0.58 4.37
CA PHE A 413 -19.31 -1.84 3.64
C PHE A 413 -18.01 -1.97 2.85
N VAL A 414 -17.44 -3.17 2.87
CA VAL A 414 -16.23 -3.49 2.10
C VAL A 414 -16.37 -4.85 1.43
N MET A 415 -16.04 -4.89 0.16
CA MET A 415 -15.92 -6.10 -0.64
C MET A 415 -14.55 -6.12 -1.34
N VAL A 416 -13.84 -7.22 -1.24
CA VAL A 416 -12.54 -7.45 -1.89
C VAL A 416 -12.66 -8.66 -2.80
N ARG A 417 -12.46 -8.47 -4.09
CA ARG A 417 -12.58 -9.55 -5.09
C ARG A 417 -13.90 -10.33 -4.96
N GLY A 418 -15.02 -9.61 -4.78
CA GLY A 418 -16.36 -10.18 -4.61
C GLY A 418 -16.63 -10.78 -3.23
N LYS A 419 -15.68 -10.83 -2.32
CA LYS A 419 -15.87 -11.34 -0.97
C LYS A 419 -16.07 -10.21 0.02
N ARG A 420 -17.17 -10.24 0.75
CA ARG A 420 -17.43 -9.26 1.82
C ARG A 420 -16.40 -9.44 2.94
N ILE A 421 -15.82 -8.34 3.38
CA ILE A 421 -14.96 -8.30 4.58
C ILE A 421 -15.86 -8.29 5.82
N PRO A 422 -15.61 -9.19 6.79
CA PRO A 422 -16.45 -9.37 7.97
C PRO A 422 -16.37 -8.19 8.94
#